data_21c647be64c64fd8b2ef0e80c62fc0b8
#
_entry.id   21c647be64c64fd8b2ef0e80c62fc0b8
#
_cell.length_a   1.000
_cell.length_b   1.000
_cell.length_c   1.000
_cell.angle_alpha   90.00
_cell.angle_beta   90.00
_cell.angle_gamma   90.00
#
_symmetry.space_group_name_H-M   'P 1'
#
loop_
_entity.id
_entity.type
_entity.pdbx_description
1 polymer ?
#
loop_
_entity_poly.entity_id
_entity_poly.type
_entity_poly.pdbx_seq_one_letter_code
_entity_poly.pdbx_strand_id
1 'polypeptide(L)'
;KPVVATKFLPVPWRLGKSSLTTALRGSLSRLGVAQVDLYLIHSPVSPVAIETWMDALADAVQAGLTRGVGVSNYSAEQMRRAHAALSKRGIALACNQVEYSLLQRSAERNGLLSLCRELGVTLVAYHPIASGLLTGKYTPDNPPRDWRRLVYRRAYLARIQPVVDHLRQIGAAHGGKTPSQVALNWIICKGALPIPGAKNVRQAQDNAGALGWRLTDDEVAALDAASP
;
A
#
# COMPACT_ATOMS: atom_id res chain seq x y z
N LYS A 1 -9.19 12.25 -13.74
CA LYS A 1 -9.78 12.47 -12.41
C LYS A 1 -9.06 11.54 -11.42
N PRO A 2 -8.64 12.01 -10.23
CA PRO A 2 -8.00 11.16 -9.23
C PRO A 2 -8.99 10.13 -8.68
N VAL A 3 -8.47 8.94 -8.32
CA VAL A 3 -9.22 7.92 -7.58
C VAL A 3 -9.24 8.28 -6.10
N VAL A 4 -10.41 8.47 -5.54
CA VAL A 4 -10.60 8.82 -4.12
C VAL A 4 -10.87 7.55 -3.33
N ALA A 5 -9.95 7.20 -2.43
CA ALA A 5 -10.06 6.05 -1.54
C ALA A 5 -10.10 6.49 -0.07
N THR A 6 -10.99 5.87 0.73
CA THR A 6 -11.01 6.04 2.18
C THR A 6 -11.27 4.70 2.88
N LYS A 7 -11.18 4.69 4.22
CA LYS A 7 -11.18 3.44 4.99
C LYS A 7 -12.09 3.50 6.21
N PHE A 8 -12.63 2.34 6.57
CA PHE A 8 -13.31 2.08 7.82
C PHE A 8 -12.37 1.37 8.81
N LEU A 9 -12.13 1.96 9.97
CA LEU A 9 -11.41 1.30 11.04
C LEU A 9 -12.40 0.57 11.97
N PRO A 10 -12.37 -0.78 12.02
CA PRO A 10 -13.27 -1.59 12.84
C PRO A 10 -12.78 -1.62 14.28
N VAL A 11 -12.98 -0.53 15.02
CA VAL A 11 -12.67 -0.45 16.45
C VAL A 11 -13.73 -1.18 17.29
N PRO A 12 -13.41 -1.61 18.55
CA PRO A 12 -14.28 -2.47 19.35
C PRO A 12 -15.71 -2.00 19.57
N TRP A 13 -15.95 -0.69 19.53
CA TRP A 13 -17.30 -0.08 19.69
C TRP A 13 -18.04 0.11 18.36
N ARG A 14 -17.44 -0.24 17.22
CA ARG A 14 -18.06 -0.22 15.90
C ARG A 14 -18.48 -1.64 15.52
N LEU A 15 -19.62 -2.05 16.05
CA LEU A 15 -20.18 -3.39 15.84
C LEU A 15 -21.29 -3.35 14.79
N GLY A 16 -21.23 -4.28 13.85
CA GLY A 16 -22.26 -4.50 12.85
C GLY A 16 -22.23 -3.53 11.65
N LYS A 17 -23.04 -3.88 10.66
CA LYS A 17 -23.07 -3.26 9.32
C LYS A 17 -23.41 -1.76 9.36
N SER A 18 -24.34 -1.36 10.23
CA SER A 18 -24.77 0.04 10.34
C SER A 18 -23.65 1.00 10.71
N SER A 19 -22.69 0.54 11.53
CA SER A 19 -21.53 1.37 11.92
C SER A 19 -20.63 1.68 10.72
N LEU A 20 -20.47 0.75 9.79
CA LEU A 20 -19.71 0.96 8.55
C LEU A 20 -20.42 1.98 7.65
N THR A 21 -21.73 1.82 7.42
CA THR A 21 -22.51 2.74 6.58
C THR A 21 -22.52 4.15 7.16
N THR A 22 -22.69 4.29 8.47
CA THR A 22 -22.64 5.59 9.17
C THR A 22 -21.26 6.24 9.02
N ALA A 23 -20.17 5.48 9.20
CA ALA A 23 -18.81 5.98 9.03
C ALA A 23 -18.52 6.40 7.58
N LEU A 24 -19.02 5.64 6.59
CA LEU A 24 -18.87 5.98 5.17
C LEU A 24 -19.61 7.29 4.84
N ARG A 25 -20.87 7.43 5.25
CA ARG A 25 -21.63 8.69 5.05
C ARG A 25 -20.95 9.89 5.69
N GLY A 26 -20.38 9.74 6.90
CA GLY A 26 -19.58 10.76 7.53
C GLY A 26 -18.29 11.09 6.75
N SER A 27 -17.66 10.09 6.12
CA SER A 27 -16.49 10.33 5.25
C SER A 27 -16.87 11.07 3.97
N LEU A 28 -17.97 10.69 3.32
CA LEU A 28 -18.51 11.36 2.12
C LEU A 28 -18.81 12.83 2.40
N SER A 29 -19.47 13.11 3.53
CA SER A 29 -19.77 14.50 3.98
C SER A 29 -18.50 15.33 4.15
N ARG A 30 -17.48 14.81 4.85
CA ARG A 30 -16.20 15.52 5.04
C ARG A 30 -15.41 15.74 3.74
N LEU A 31 -15.53 14.80 2.81
CA LEU A 31 -14.88 14.88 1.50
C LEU A 31 -15.65 15.76 0.50
N GLY A 32 -16.89 16.14 0.80
CA GLY A 32 -17.74 16.92 -0.10
C GLY A 32 -18.12 16.16 -1.38
N VAL A 33 -18.25 14.82 -1.32
CA VAL A 33 -18.60 13.98 -2.47
C VAL A 33 -19.77 13.07 -2.16
N ALA A 34 -20.56 12.75 -3.18
CA ALA A 34 -21.68 11.80 -3.03
C ALA A 34 -21.22 10.33 -2.99
N GLN A 35 -20.08 10.02 -3.60
CA GLN A 35 -19.55 8.67 -3.75
C GLN A 35 -18.02 8.71 -3.77
N VAL A 36 -17.36 7.73 -3.13
CA VAL A 36 -15.92 7.48 -3.30
C VAL A 36 -15.68 6.40 -4.35
N ASP A 37 -14.49 6.38 -4.93
CA ASP A 37 -14.13 5.34 -5.91
C ASP A 37 -13.78 4.03 -5.21
N LEU A 38 -13.22 4.07 -3.98
CA LEU A 38 -12.81 2.88 -3.25
C LEU A 38 -13.00 3.04 -1.74
N TYR A 39 -13.64 2.05 -1.09
CA TYR A 39 -13.81 1.99 0.34
C TYR A 39 -13.25 0.68 0.91
N LEU A 40 -12.37 0.77 1.94
CA LEU A 40 -11.66 -0.38 2.47
C LEU A 40 -11.94 -0.61 3.95
N ILE A 41 -11.90 -1.88 4.37
CA ILE A 41 -11.69 -2.22 5.79
C ILE A 41 -10.21 -1.98 6.11
N HIS A 42 -9.91 -1.15 7.13
CA HIS A 42 -8.55 -0.68 7.44
C HIS A 42 -7.68 -1.75 8.10
N SER A 43 -8.30 -2.70 8.81
CA SER A 43 -7.60 -3.77 9.54
C SER A 43 -8.52 -4.98 9.70
N PRO A 44 -7.98 -6.22 9.69
CA PRO A 44 -8.74 -7.43 9.98
C PRO A 44 -9.06 -7.59 11.48
N VAL A 45 -8.43 -6.80 12.35
CA VAL A 45 -8.61 -6.90 13.81
C VAL A 45 -9.98 -6.36 14.19
N SER A 46 -10.92 -7.27 14.43
CA SER A 46 -12.31 -6.96 14.78
C SER A 46 -12.95 -8.15 15.47
N PRO A 47 -13.84 -7.94 16.46
CA PRO A 47 -14.68 -9.01 17.03
C PRO A 47 -15.77 -9.45 16.04
N VAL A 48 -16.00 -8.70 14.97
CA VAL A 48 -17.00 -8.99 13.95
C VAL A 48 -16.38 -9.82 12.82
N ALA A 49 -17.08 -10.82 12.36
CA ALA A 49 -16.61 -11.73 11.30
C ALA A 49 -16.32 -10.98 9.98
N ILE A 50 -15.33 -11.47 9.24
CA ILE A 50 -14.95 -10.92 7.93
C ILE A 50 -16.14 -10.85 6.98
N GLU A 51 -16.94 -11.91 6.94
CA GLU A 51 -18.11 -12.04 6.07
C GLU A 51 -19.14 -10.96 6.35
N THR A 52 -19.34 -10.58 7.61
CA THR A 52 -20.24 -9.48 7.99
C THR A 52 -19.75 -8.14 7.45
N TRP A 53 -18.43 -7.89 7.50
CA TRP A 53 -17.86 -6.67 6.92
C TRP A 53 -17.94 -6.68 5.39
N MET A 54 -17.73 -7.82 4.74
CA MET A 54 -17.87 -7.93 3.28
C MET A 54 -19.31 -7.71 2.84
N ASP A 55 -20.28 -8.22 3.58
CA ASP A 55 -21.70 -7.92 3.36
C ASP A 55 -22.02 -6.42 3.48
N ALA A 56 -21.45 -5.76 4.52
CA ALA A 56 -21.64 -4.32 4.70
C ALA A 56 -20.99 -3.49 3.57
N LEU A 57 -19.84 -3.93 3.06
CA LEU A 57 -19.21 -3.32 1.89
C LEU A 57 -20.04 -3.53 0.62
N ALA A 58 -20.62 -4.73 0.45
CA ALA A 58 -21.51 -5.02 -0.67
C ALA A 58 -22.76 -4.14 -0.64
N ASP A 59 -23.38 -3.99 0.53
CA ASP A 59 -24.53 -3.09 0.73
C ASP A 59 -24.16 -1.62 0.39
N ALA A 60 -22.93 -1.18 0.72
CA ALA A 60 -22.45 0.16 0.39
C ALA A 60 -22.27 0.37 -1.13
N VAL A 61 -21.81 -0.65 -1.86
CA VAL A 61 -21.73 -0.61 -3.34
C VAL A 61 -23.14 -0.52 -3.94
N GLN A 62 -24.07 -1.38 -3.50
CA GLN A 62 -25.44 -1.41 -4.00
C GLN A 62 -26.20 -0.11 -3.70
N ALA A 63 -25.87 0.55 -2.58
CA ALA A 63 -26.42 1.87 -2.23
C ALA A 63 -25.75 3.04 -2.99
N GLY A 64 -24.78 2.77 -3.89
CA GLY A 64 -24.07 3.79 -4.65
C GLY A 64 -23.15 4.69 -3.85
N LEU A 65 -22.77 4.29 -2.62
CA LEU A 65 -21.88 5.08 -1.75
C LEU A 65 -20.40 4.93 -2.08
N THR A 66 -20.02 3.81 -2.71
CA THR A 66 -18.69 3.53 -3.23
C THR A 66 -18.78 2.75 -4.54
N ARG A 67 -17.80 2.92 -5.43
CA ARG A 67 -17.74 2.16 -6.71
C ARG A 67 -17.10 0.80 -6.55
N GLY A 68 -16.08 0.72 -5.69
CA GLY A 68 -15.32 -0.48 -5.43
C GLY A 68 -15.02 -0.65 -3.95
N VAL A 69 -14.64 -1.85 -3.58
CA VAL A 69 -14.34 -2.21 -2.18
C VAL A 69 -13.03 -2.97 -2.07
N GLY A 70 -12.38 -2.82 -0.92
CA GLY A 70 -11.11 -3.46 -0.65
C GLY A 70 -10.91 -3.74 0.84
N VAL A 71 -9.77 -4.33 1.14
CA VAL A 71 -9.31 -4.60 2.51
C VAL A 71 -7.91 -4.06 2.71
N SER A 72 -7.46 -4.01 3.96
CA SER A 72 -6.10 -3.62 4.30
C SER A 72 -5.56 -4.50 5.42
N ASN A 73 -4.30 -4.92 5.29
CA ASN A 73 -3.58 -5.78 6.22
C ASN A 73 -4.20 -7.18 6.42
N TYR A 74 -4.93 -7.68 5.43
CA TYR A 74 -5.46 -9.03 5.44
C TYR A 74 -4.38 -10.03 5.04
N SER A 75 -4.28 -11.13 5.79
CA SER A 75 -3.46 -12.29 5.40
C SER A 75 -4.02 -12.97 4.14
N ALA A 76 -3.26 -13.90 3.56
CA ALA A 76 -3.71 -14.67 2.40
C ALA A 76 -5.03 -15.41 2.70
N GLU A 77 -5.15 -16.04 3.86
CA GLU A 77 -6.37 -16.73 4.29
C GLU A 77 -7.54 -15.77 4.46
N GLN A 78 -7.35 -14.67 5.18
CA GLN A 78 -8.38 -13.64 5.39
C GLN A 78 -8.83 -13.02 4.06
N MET A 79 -7.89 -12.80 3.11
CA MET A 79 -8.20 -12.28 1.79
C MET A 79 -9.03 -13.28 0.96
N ARG A 80 -8.73 -14.60 1.02
CA ARG A 80 -9.56 -15.63 0.37
C ARG A 80 -10.99 -15.62 0.90
N ARG A 81 -11.17 -15.51 2.22
CA ARG A 81 -12.49 -15.41 2.85
C ARG A 81 -13.25 -14.16 2.39
N ALA A 82 -12.57 -13.01 2.41
CA ALA A 82 -13.15 -11.74 1.95
C ALA A 82 -13.57 -11.81 0.48
N HIS A 83 -12.68 -12.32 -0.39
CA HIS A 83 -12.95 -12.52 -1.80
C HIS A 83 -14.15 -13.44 -2.03
N ALA A 84 -14.20 -14.60 -1.37
CA ALA A 84 -15.32 -15.55 -1.49
C ALA A 84 -16.66 -14.95 -1.01
N ALA A 85 -16.64 -14.17 0.08
CA ALA A 85 -17.84 -13.53 0.60
C ALA A 85 -18.40 -12.46 -0.37
N LEU A 86 -17.54 -11.61 -0.93
CA LEU A 86 -17.94 -10.60 -1.91
C LEU A 86 -18.38 -11.22 -3.24
N SER A 87 -17.72 -12.29 -3.70
CA SER A 87 -18.11 -13.01 -4.92
C SER A 87 -19.52 -13.57 -4.86
N LYS A 88 -20.01 -14.04 -3.70
CA LYS A 88 -21.40 -14.47 -3.49
C LYS A 88 -22.40 -13.34 -3.71
N ARG A 89 -21.97 -12.10 -3.60
CA ARG A 89 -22.78 -10.89 -3.84
C ARG A 89 -22.54 -10.29 -5.24
N GLY A 90 -21.76 -10.97 -6.11
CA GLY A 90 -21.40 -10.47 -7.44
C GLY A 90 -20.46 -9.25 -7.42
N ILE A 91 -19.72 -9.03 -6.33
CA ILE A 91 -18.85 -7.87 -6.16
C ILE A 91 -17.38 -8.34 -6.11
N ALA A 92 -16.52 -7.68 -6.90
CA ALA A 92 -15.11 -7.95 -6.90
C ALA A 92 -14.41 -7.31 -5.69
N LEU A 93 -13.48 -8.04 -5.06
CA LEU A 93 -12.52 -7.48 -4.12
C LEU A 93 -11.43 -6.74 -4.93
N ALA A 94 -11.45 -5.41 -4.94
CA ALA A 94 -10.57 -4.62 -5.80
C ALA A 94 -9.10 -4.64 -5.33
N CYS A 95 -8.86 -4.59 -4.02
CA CYS A 95 -7.48 -4.54 -3.52
C CYS A 95 -7.33 -5.08 -2.09
N ASN A 96 -6.07 -5.45 -1.77
CA ASN A 96 -5.58 -5.57 -0.40
C ASN A 96 -4.41 -4.58 -0.21
N GLN A 97 -4.58 -3.60 0.69
CA GLN A 97 -3.57 -2.59 0.98
C GLN A 97 -2.69 -3.05 2.14
N VAL A 98 -1.40 -3.27 1.89
CA VAL A 98 -0.44 -3.81 2.88
C VAL A 98 0.87 -3.03 2.86
N GLU A 99 1.66 -3.15 3.93
CA GLU A 99 3.02 -2.63 3.93
C GLU A 99 3.89 -3.43 2.96
N TYR A 100 4.46 -2.73 1.97
CA TYR A 100 5.31 -3.38 0.99
C TYR A 100 6.34 -2.40 0.42
N SER A 101 7.61 -2.79 0.52
CA SER A 101 8.77 -2.03 0.04
C SER A 101 9.98 -2.96 -0.03
N LEU A 102 11.11 -2.49 -0.57
CA LEU A 102 12.39 -3.20 -0.55
C LEU A 102 12.86 -3.59 0.88
N LEU A 103 12.43 -2.85 1.92
CA LEU A 103 12.76 -3.17 3.31
C LEU A 103 11.67 -3.98 4.03
N GLN A 104 10.51 -4.21 3.42
CA GLN A 104 9.41 -4.99 3.98
C GLN A 104 8.77 -5.84 2.88
N ARG A 105 9.28 -7.07 2.73
CA ARG A 105 8.92 -8.00 1.67
C ARG A 105 8.07 -9.19 2.13
N SER A 106 7.43 -9.07 3.29
CA SER A 106 6.60 -10.17 3.85
C SER A 106 5.48 -10.58 2.89
N ALA A 107 4.89 -9.66 2.13
CA ALA A 107 3.83 -9.96 1.17
C ALA A 107 4.28 -10.92 0.03
N GLU A 108 5.57 -10.92 -0.32
CA GLU A 108 6.15 -11.92 -1.24
C GLU A 108 6.40 -13.24 -0.52
N ARG A 109 7.09 -13.18 0.64
CA ARG A 109 7.55 -14.35 1.39
C ARG A 109 6.39 -15.22 1.91
N ASN A 110 5.24 -14.62 2.23
CA ASN A 110 4.05 -15.34 2.71
C ASN A 110 3.03 -15.67 1.61
N GLY A 111 3.38 -15.47 0.33
CA GLY A 111 2.55 -15.80 -0.81
C GLY A 111 1.37 -14.86 -1.08
N LEU A 112 1.22 -13.77 -0.33
CA LEU A 112 0.11 -12.82 -0.50
C LEU A 112 0.13 -12.14 -1.87
N LEU A 113 1.32 -11.72 -2.36
CA LEU A 113 1.46 -11.08 -3.66
C LEU A 113 1.06 -12.04 -4.81
N SER A 114 1.44 -13.32 -4.71
CA SER A 114 1.04 -14.35 -5.69
C SER A 114 -0.47 -14.59 -5.66
N LEU A 115 -1.05 -14.67 -4.48
CA LEU A 115 -2.49 -14.81 -4.31
C LEU A 115 -3.26 -13.60 -4.85
N CYS A 116 -2.74 -12.39 -4.69
CA CYS A 116 -3.35 -11.20 -5.29
C CYS A 116 -3.45 -11.34 -6.81
N ARG A 117 -2.38 -11.81 -7.46
CA ARG A 117 -2.37 -12.06 -8.91
C ARG A 117 -3.36 -13.15 -9.32
N GLU A 118 -3.39 -14.27 -8.59
CA GLU A 118 -4.30 -15.40 -8.82
C GLU A 118 -5.77 -14.96 -8.80
N LEU A 119 -6.14 -14.12 -7.83
CA LEU A 119 -7.53 -13.68 -7.62
C LEU A 119 -7.91 -12.39 -8.37
N GLY A 120 -6.99 -11.80 -9.14
CA GLY A 120 -7.23 -10.51 -9.79
C GLY A 120 -7.38 -9.34 -8.80
N VAL A 121 -6.83 -9.46 -7.60
CA VAL A 121 -6.85 -8.43 -6.54
C VAL A 121 -5.59 -7.59 -6.63
N THR A 122 -5.71 -6.27 -6.66
CA THR A 122 -4.53 -5.39 -6.66
C THR A 122 -3.89 -5.34 -5.27
N LEU A 123 -2.58 -5.66 -5.17
CA LEU A 123 -1.81 -5.34 -3.99
C LEU A 123 -1.48 -3.84 -4.01
N VAL A 124 -1.95 -3.09 -3.01
CA VAL A 124 -1.65 -1.67 -2.83
C VAL A 124 -0.60 -1.52 -1.74
N ALA A 125 0.57 -0.96 -2.09
CA ALA A 125 1.72 -0.86 -1.21
C ALA A 125 1.72 0.46 -0.43
N TYR A 126 1.45 0.43 0.88
CA TYR A 126 1.71 1.58 1.72
C TYR A 126 3.15 1.54 2.28
N HIS A 127 3.69 2.68 2.72
CA HIS A 127 5.11 2.89 3.07
C HIS A 127 6.11 2.44 1.98
N PRO A 128 5.84 2.67 0.70
CA PRO A 128 6.62 2.10 -0.41
C PRO A 128 8.08 2.56 -0.43
N ILE A 129 8.39 3.72 0.20
CA ILE A 129 9.74 4.25 0.38
C ILE A 129 10.22 4.14 1.84
N ALA A 130 9.62 3.23 2.65
CA ALA A 130 10.00 2.93 4.03
C ALA A 130 10.20 4.20 4.88
N SER A 131 9.16 5.06 4.95
CA SER A 131 9.20 6.33 5.71
C SER A 131 10.36 7.25 5.34
N GLY A 132 10.84 7.14 4.11
CA GLY A 132 11.93 7.94 3.56
C GLY A 132 13.32 7.34 3.70
N LEU A 133 13.47 6.12 4.20
CA LEU A 133 14.77 5.41 4.28
C LEU A 133 15.34 5.14 2.87
N LEU A 134 14.48 4.81 1.91
CA LEU A 134 14.85 4.52 0.53
C LEU A 134 15.05 5.78 -0.34
N THR A 135 15.01 6.98 0.25
CA THR A 135 15.29 8.23 -0.49
C THR A 135 16.76 8.54 -0.65
N GLY A 136 17.62 7.85 0.11
CA GLY A 136 19.06 8.12 0.15
C GLY A 136 19.50 9.33 1.00
N LYS A 137 18.54 10.02 1.67
CA LYS A 137 18.86 11.18 2.53
C LYS A 137 19.40 10.80 3.89
N TYR A 138 19.11 9.59 4.37
CA TYR A 138 19.58 9.10 5.66
C TYR A 138 20.75 8.13 5.46
N THR A 139 21.83 8.39 6.21
CA THR A 139 23.03 7.56 6.25
C THR A 139 23.43 7.33 7.71
N PRO A 140 24.36 6.40 8.00
CA PRO A 140 24.90 6.23 9.35
C PRO A 140 25.45 7.54 9.96
N ASP A 141 25.98 8.45 9.11
CA ASP A 141 26.56 9.73 9.54
C ASP A 141 25.55 10.89 9.49
N ASN A 142 24.41 10.71 8.79
CA ASN A 142 23.32 11.67 8.74
C ASN A 142 21.98 10.99 9.09
N PRO A 143 21.75 10.58 10.35
CA PRO A 143 20.52 9.92 10.77
C PRO A 143 19.33 10.90 10.81
N PRO A 144 18.07 10.40 10.88
CA PRO A 144 16.92 11.25 11.12
C PRO A 144 17.09 12.11 12.38
N ARG A 145 16.56 13.35 12.38
CA ARG A 145 16.65 14.28 13.51
C ARG A 145 15.41 14.27 14.42
N ASP A 146 14.38 13.51 14.04
CA ASP A 146 13.10 13.37 14.77
C ASP A 146 13.03 12.03 15.53
N TRP A 147 11.82 11.67 16.02
CA TRP A 147 11.57 10.43 16.75
C TRP A 147 12.05 9.15 16.02
N ARG A 148 12.18 9.18 14.69
CA ARG A 148 12.71 8.08 13.88
C ARG A 148 14.16 7.73 14.23
N ARG A 149 14.92 8.65 14.83
CA ARG A 149 16.27 8.39 15.34
C ARG A 149 16.30 7.27 16.39
N LEU A 150 15.24 7.13 17.17
CA LEU A 150 15.11 6.06 18.17
C LEU A 150 14.95 4.68 17.54
N VAL A 151 14.28 4.65 16.38
CA VAL A 151 14.00 3.42 15.62
C VAL A 151 15.13 3.11 14.63
N TYR A 152 15.59 4.12 13.88
CA TYR A 152 16.58 3.97 12.81
C TYR A 152 17.99 4.31 13.34
N ARG A 153 18.53 3.37 14.12
CA ARG A 153 19.87 3.49 14.70
C ARG A 153 20.94 3.36 13.62
N ARG A 154 22.17 3.83 13.91
CA ARG A 154 23.31 3.81 12.98
C ARG A 154 23.56 2.42 12.36
N ALA A 155 23.51 1.36 13.17
CA ALA A 155 23.68 -0.01 12.68
C ALA A 155 22.61 -0.43 11.68
N TYR A 156 21.34 -0.03 11.90
CA TYR A 156 20.27 -0.30 10.94
C TYR A 156 20.46 0.48 9.64
N LEU A 157 20.84 1.76 9.71
CA LEU A 157 21.13 2.57 8.54
C LEU A 157 22.31 1.99 7.74
N ALA A 158 23.36 1.50 8.41
CA ALA A 158 24.48 0.82 7.76
C ALA A 158 24.03 -0.47 7.02
N ARG A 159 23.14 -1.25 7.64
CA ARG A 159 22.62 -2.48 7.03
C ARG A 159 21.83 -2.24 5.75
N ILE A 160 21.07 -1.14 5.64
CA ILE A 160 20.28 -0.83 4.46
C ILE A 160 21.05 -0.03 3.40
N GLN A 161 22.25 0.44 3.71
CA GLN A 161 23.03 1.28 2.79
C GLN A 161 23.30 0.60 1.44
N PRO A 162 23.60 -0.71 1.35
CA PRO A 162 23.78 -1.40 0.06
C PRO A 162 22.56 -1.29 -0.86
N VAL A 163 21.34 -1.40 -0.31
CA VAL A 163 20.10 -1.22 -1.09
C VAL A 163 20.02 0.21 -1.64
N VAL A 164 20.33 1.21 -0.78
CA VAL A 164 20.26 2.61 -1.18
C VAL A 164 21.32 2.93 -2.25
N ASP A 165 22.49 2.31 -2.18
CA ASP A 165 23.55 2.50 -3.17
C ASP A 165 23.19 1.88 -4.53
N HIS A 166 22.55 0.69 -4.53
CA HIS A 166 21.97 0.11 -5.76
C HIS A 166 20.88 1.02 -6.35
N LEU A 167 19.99 1.58 -5.53
CA LEU A 167 18.98 2.52 -5.99
C LEU A 167 19.60 3.76 -6.67
N ARG A 168 20.73 4.28 -6.14
CA ARG A 168 21.45 5.42 -6.74
C ARG A 168 22.10 5.05 -8.08
N GLN A 169 22.79 3.89 -8.13
CA GLN A 169 23.45 3.41 -9.33
C GLN A 169 22.47 3.19 -10.48
N ILE A 170 21.37 2.48 -10.21
CA ILE A 170 20.28 2.25 -11.18
C ILE A 170 19.68 3.58 -11.61
N GLY A 171 19.38 4.47 -10.68
CA GLY A 171 18.81 5.77 -10.98
C GLY A 171 19.71 6.60 -11.90
N ALA A 172 21.01 6.57 -11.72
CA ALA A 172 21.97 7.24 -12.59
C ALA A 172 21.96 6.66 -14.01
N ALA A 173 21.85 5.32 -14.16
CA ALA A 173 21.76 4.65 -15.45
C ALA A 173 20.42 4.96 -16.20
N HIS A 174 19.36 5.29 -15.46
CA HIS A 174 18.05 5.67 -16.01
C HIS A 174 17.85 7.19 -16.12
N GLY A 175 18.86 7.95 -16.52
CA GLY A 175 18.74 9.37 -16.79
C GLY A 175 18.57 10.24 -15.54
N GLY A 176 19.19 9.82 -14.41
CA GLY A 176 19.19 10.58 -13.17
C GLY A 176 17.94 10.41 -12.33
N LYS A 177 17.26 9.26 -12.42
CA LYS A 177 16.13 8.94 -11.53
C LYS A 177 16.56 8.93 -10.07
N THR A 178 15.71 9.46 -9.19
CA THR A 178 15.99 9.46 -7.76
C THR A 178 15.87 8.04 -7.15
N PRO A 179 16.55 7.74 -6.04
CA PRO A 179 16.37 6.48 -5.32
C PRO A 179 14.91 6.19 -4.98
N SER A 180 14.12 7.22 -4.65
CA SER A 180 12.66 7.09 -4.42
C SER A 180 11.94 6.59 -5.66
N GLN A 181 12.25 7.17 -6.84
CA GLN A 181 11.63 6.77 -8.10
C GLN A 181 11.99 5.33 -8.47
N VAL A 182 13.23 4.92 -8.26
CA VAL A 182 13.66 3.53 -8.49
C VAL A 182 12.94 2.57 -7.53
N ALA A 183 12.86 2.90 -6.25
CA ALA A 183 12.15 2.08 -5.26
C ALA A 183 10.66 1.94 -5.56
N LEU A 184 10.00 3.01 -6.02
CA LEU A 184 8.60 2.97 -6.45
C LEU A 184 8.43 2.15 -7.74
N ASN A 185 9.34 2.31 -8.70
CA ASN A 185 9.32 1.56 -9.97
C ASN A 185 9.53 0.06 -9.73
N TRP A 186 10.38 -0.33 -8.76
CA TRP A 186 10.52 -1.72 -8.35
C TRP A 186 9.18 -2.33 -7.91
N ILE A 187 8.40 -1.62 -7.08
CA ILE A 187 7.05 -2.08 -6.67
C ILE A 187 6.13 -2.25 -7.88
N ILE A 188 6.18 -1.31 -8.83
CA ILE A 188 5.42 -1.38 -10.08
C ILE A 188 5.85 -2.61 -10.91
N CYS A 189 7.16 -2.87 -11.02
CA CYS A 189 7.69 -4.05 -11.71
C CYS A 189 7.26 -5.36 -11.04
N LYS A 190 7.10 -5.37 -9.71
CA LYS A 190 6.53 -6.49 -8.94
C LYS A 190 5.00 -6.65 -9.13
N GLY A 191 4.35 -5.80 -9.92
CA GLY A 191 2.90 -5.85 -10.19
C GLY A 191 2.03 -5.33 -9.07
N ALA A 192 2.58 -4.50 -8.18
CA ALA A 192 1.86 -3.84 -7.10
C ALA A 192 1.70 -2.33 -7.36
N LEU A 193 0.74 -1.69 -6.71
CA LEU A 193 0.46 -0.26 -6.83
C LEU A 193 1.03 0.50 -5.61
N PRO A 194 2.13 1.27 -5.74
CA PRO A 194 2.64 2.06 -4.64
C PRO A 194 1.79 3.29 -4.37
N ILE A 195 1.58 3.61 -3.08
CA ILE A 195 0.91 4.85 -2.62
C ILE A 195 1.87 5.67 -1.73
N PRO A 196 2.87 6.34 -2.33
CA PRO A 196 3.81 7.16 -1.58
C PRO A 196 3.12 8.41 -1.03
N GLY A 197 3.50 8.78 0.21
CA GLY A 197 3.06 10.06 0.79
C GLY A 197 3.73 11.24 0.09
N ALA A 198 2.97 12.33 -0.10
CA ALA A 198 3.48 13.62 -0.56
C ALA A 198 2.93 14.75 0.31
N LYS A 199 3.81 15.61 0.83
CA LYS A 199 3.46 16.77 1.67
C LYS A 199 3.42 18.09 0.89
N ASN A 200 3.93 18.07 -0.33
CA ASN A 200 3.99 19.24 -1.21
C ASN A 200 4.07 18.80 -2.69
N VAL A 201 3.90 19.78 -3.60
CA VAL A 201 3.90 19.56 -5.05
C VAL A 201 5.19 18.89 -5.53
N ARG A 202 6.36 19.32 -5.03
CA ARG A 202 7.66 18.75 -5.42
C ARG A 202 7.71 17.24 -5.13
N GLN A 203 7.24 16.80 -3.94
CA GLN A 203 7.21 15.39 -3.60
C GLN A 203 6.22 14.60 -4.47
N ALA A 204 5.07 15.21 -4.81
CA ALA A 204 4.12 14.57 -5.72
C ALA A 204 4.70 14.38 -7.11
N GLN A 205 5.41 15.39 -7.64
CA GLN A 205 6.10 15.34 -8.93
C GLN A 205 7.25 14.32 -8.91
N ASP A 206 8.06 14.28 -7.83
CA ASP A 206 9.12 13.29 -7.67
C ASP A 206 8.53 11.87 -7.68
N ASN A 207 7.49 11.62 -6.90
CA ASN A 207 6.81 10.33 -6.89
C ASN A 207 6.25 9.94 -8.27
N ALA A 208 5.65 10.89 -9.01
CA ALA A 208 5.14 10.66 -10.36
C ALA A 208 6.24 10.32 -11.37
N GLY A 209 7.46 10.78 -11.16
CA GLY A 209 8.63 10.45 -11.97
C GLY A 209 9.05 8.96 -11.91
N ALA A 210 8.41 8.17 -11.04
CA ALA A 210 8.53 6.71 -11.06
C ALA A 210 7.77 6.05 -12.24
N LEU A 211 6.90 6.79 -12.92
CA LEU A 211 6.09 6.30 -14.03
C LEU A 211 6.77 6.56 -15.39
N GLY A 212 6.31 5.84 -16.43
CA GLY A 212 6.76 6.06 -17.81
C GLY A 212 8.07 5.38 -18.20
N TRP A 213 8.65 4.56 -17.33
CA TRP A 213 9.83 3.73 -17.56
C TRP A 213 9.75 2.46 -16.73
N ARG A 214 10.66 1.51 -16.93
CA ARG A 214 10.68 0.25 -16.16
C ARG A 214 12.13 -0.17 -15.89
N LEU A 215 12.34 -0.77 -14.72
CA LEU A 215 13.55 -1.53 -14.42
C LEU A 215 13.62 -2.78 -15.32
N THR A 216 14.83 -3.18 -15.66
CA THR A 216 15.08 -4.50 -16.26
C THR A 216 14.90 -5.62 -15.23
N ASP A 217 14.72 -6.85 -15.69
CA ASP A 217 14.59 -8.01 -14.79
C ASP A 217 15.87 -8.22 -13.95
N ASP A 218 17.05 -7.95 -14.51
CA ASP A 218 18.33 -8.02 -13.80
C ASP A 218 18.43 -6.95 -12.69
N GLU A 219 17.96 -5.72 -12.94
CA GLU A 219 17.93 -4.67 -11.93
C GLU A 219 16.94 -4.99 -10.79
N VAL A 220 15.77 -5.56 -11.13
CA VAL A 220 14.82 -6.05 -10.14
C VAL A 220 15.45 -7.14 -9.29
N ALA A 221 16.15 -8.12 -9.93
CA ALA A 221 16.82 -9.21 -9.23
C ALA A 221 17.96 -8.71 -8.32
N ALA A 222 18.75 -7.74 -8.79
CA ALA A 222 19.80 -7.12 -8.01
C ALA A 222 19.24 -6.41 -6.75
N LEU A 223 18.14 -5.66 -6.89
CA LEU A 223 17.47 -5.02 -5.77
C LEU A 223 16.85 -6.05 -4.81
N ASP A 224 16.30 -7.14 -5.35
CA ASP A 224 15.78 -8.26 -4.55
C ASP A 224 16.88 -8.93 -3.72
N ALA A 225 18.06 -9.13 -4.28
CA ALA A 225 19.21 -9.71 -3.60
C ALA A 225 19.83 -8.79 -2.54
N ALA A 226 19.82 -7.48 -2.79
CA ALA A 226 20.34 -6.48 -1.85
C ALA A 226 19.37 -6.20 -0.66
N SER A 227 18.10 -6.59 -0.79
CA SER A 227 17.06 -6.39 0.24
C SER A 227 17.33 -7.26 1.47
N PRO A 228 17.24 -6.71 2.72
CA PRO A 228 17.55 -7.43 3.96
C PRO A 228 16.51 -8.52 4.33
#